data_b6c805187d1b8070d9f3fca6807befe6
#
_entry.id   b6c805187d1b8070d9f3fca6807befe6
#
_cell.length_a   1.000
_cell.length_b   1.000
_cell.length_c   1.000
_cell.angle_alpha   90.00
_cell.angle_beta   90.00
_cell.angle_gamma   90.00
#
_symmetry.space_group_name_H-M   'P 1'
#
loop_
_entity.id
_entity.type
_entity.pdbx_description
1 polymer ?
#
loop_
_entity_poly.entity_id
_entity_poly.type
_entity_poly.pdbx_seq_one_letter_code
_entity_poly.pdbx_strand_id
1 'polypeptide(L)'
;MSTALTSGIRVEVQSEFRPERSAPGRWLFSYAIRISNEGDRPAQLVSRHWIITDAQGEHEEVIGEGVVGQQPRIEVGAHFEYTSFCVLRTPHGSMRGSYRMARDDGIGFDAEIAPFALVTPGALH
;
A
#
# COMPACT_ATOMS: atom_id res chain seq x y z
N MET A 1 -10.98 -3.01 -0.56
CA MET A 1 -10.08 -3.30 -1.69
C MET A 1 -9.93 -2.09 -2.57
N SER A 2 -8.75 -1.81 -3.05
CA SER A 2 -8.52 -0.74 -4.00
C SER A 2 -7.66 -1.21 -5.16
N THR A 3 -7.74 -0.49 -6.27
CA THR A 3 -6.89 -0.75 -7.43
C THR A 3 -6.62 0.57 -8.16
N ALA A 4 -5.42 0.73 -8.66
CA ALA A 4 -5.03 1.86 -9.50
C ALA A 4 -4.07 1.38 -10.58
N LEU A 5 -4.15 1.98 -11.75
CA LEU A 5 -3.25 1.69 -12.87
C LEU A 5 -2.55 2.98 -13.26
N THR A 6 -1.23 3.00 -13.17
CA THR A 6 -0.40 4.16 -13.51
C THR A 6 0.74 3.70 -14.42
N SER A 7 0.82 4.24 -15.63
CA SER A 7 1.91 3.95 -16.56
C SER A 7 2.18 2.44 -16.73
N GLY A 8 1.11 1.65 -16.79
CA GLY A 8 1.20 0.19 -16.93
C GLY A 8 1.40 -0.57 -15.62
N ILE A 9 1.59 0.10 -14.51
CA ILE A 9 1.74 -0.56 -13.19
C ILE A 9 0.40 -0.54 -12.48
N ARG A 10 -0.12 -1.73 -12.19
CA ARG A 10 -1.36 -1.91 -11.42
C ARG A 10 -1.03 -2.24 -9.98
N VAL A 11 -1.59 -1.47 -9.05
CA VAL A 11 -1.45 -1.72 -7.62
C VAL A 11 -2.82 -2.10 -7.06
N GLU A 12 -2.90 -3.30 -6.53
CA GLU A 12 -4.12 -3.83 -5.91
C GLU A 12 -3.87 -4.04 -4.42
N VAL A 13 -4.80 -3.60 -3.59
CA VAL A 13 -4.68 -3.70 -2.13
C VAL A 13 -5.92 -4.34 -1.54
N GLN A 14 -5.71 -5.25 -0.59
CA GLN A 14 -6.78 -5.81 0.23
C GLN A 14 -6.36 -5.75 1.69
N SER A 15 -7.17 -5.07 2.51
CA SER A 15 -6.92 -4.93 3.95
C SER A 15 -7.81 -5.87 4.74
N GLU A 16 -7.35 -6.23 5.95
CA GLU A 16 -8.08 -7.09 6.86
C GLU A 16 -7.78 -6.71 8.30
N PHE A 17 -8.84 -6.60 9.12
CA PHE A 17 -8.67 -6.41 10.55
C PHE A 17 -8.16 -7.70 11.20
N ARG A 18 -7.19 -7.55 12.12
CA ARG A 18 -6.58 -8.67 12.86
C ARG A 18 -6.92 -8.56 14.33
N PRO A 19 -8.08 -9.09 14.78
CA PRO A 19 -8.49 -8.99 16.18
C PRO A 19 -7.53 -9.71 17.14
N GLU A 20 -6.95 -10.83 16.72
CA GLU A 20 -6.01 -11.61 17.53
C GLU A 20 -4.71 -10.88 17.86
N ARG A 21 -4.42 -9.79 17.13
CA ARG A 21 -3.23 -8.96 17.32
C ARG A 21 -3.57 -7.54 17.75
N SER A 22 -4.83 -7.31 18.09
CA SER A 22 -5.32 -6.01 18.51
C SER A 22 -5.56 -5.98 20.02
N ALA A 23 -5.60 -4.78 20.58
CA ALA A 23 -5.84 -4.53 22.00
C ALA A 23 -6.59 -3.20 22.14
N PRO A 24 -7.19 -2.89 23.31
CA PRO A 24 -7.86 -1.60 23.50
C PRO A 24 -6.96 -0.42 23.13
N GLY A 25 -7.48 0.49 22.30
CA GLY A 25 -6.73 1.64 21.79
C GLY A 25 -5.69 1.30 20.74
N ARG A 26 -5.69 0.06 20.26
CA ARG A 26 -4.70 -0.41 19.31
C ARG A 26 -5.31 -1.42 18.35
N TRP A 27 -5.73 -0.95 17.17
CA TRP A 27 -6.36 -1.77 16.15
C TRP A 27 -5.34 -2.08 15.06
N LEU A 28 -5.02 -3.37 14.89
CA LEU A 28 -4.04 -3.82 13.91
C LEU A 28 -4.73 -4.37 12.66
N PHE A 29 -4.25 -3.90 11.51
CA PHE A 29 -4.72 -4.34 10.20
C PHE A 29 -3.56 -4.91 9.40
N SER A 30 -3.80 -5.98 8.66
CA SER A 30 -2.89 -6.40 7.61
C SER A 30 -3.37 -5.83 6.28
N TYR A 31 -2.45 -5.58 5.36
CA TYR A 31 -2.80 -5.24 4.00
C TYR A 31 -1.91 -6.01 3.04
N ALA A 32 -2.57 -6.70 2.11
CA ALA A 32 -1.91 -7.48 1.07
C ALA A 32 -1.88 -6.66 -0.21
N ILE A 33 -0.71 -6.56 -0.82
CA ILE A 33 -0.49 -5.76 -2.02
C ILE A 33 0.01 -6.63 -3.15
N ARG A 34 -0.57 -6.43 -4.34
CA ARG A 34 -0.11 -7.03 -5.58
C ARG A 34 0.23 -5.91 -6.56
N ILE A 35 1.46 -5.90 -7.03
CA ILE A 35 1.96 -4.92 -8.00
C ILE A 35 2.24 -5.68 -9.29
N SER A 36 1.49 -5.36 -10.36
CA SER A 36 1.57 -6.05 -11.65
C SER A 36 2.06 -5.10 -12.73
N ASN A 37 2.93 -5.58 -13.58
CA ASN A 37 3.38 -4.81 -14.74
C ASN A 37 2.59 -5.23 -15.98
N GLU A 38 1.60 -4.42 -16.35
CA GLU A 38 0.76 -4.61 -17.54
C GLU A 38 1.22 -3.71 -18.69
N GLY A 39 2.34 -3.03 -18.51
CA GLY A 39 2.92 -2.14 -19.52
C GLY A 39 3.81 -2.85 -20.51
N ASP A 40 4.68 -2.09 -21.16
CA ASP A 40 5.55 -2.58 -22.22
C ASP A 40 7.04 -2.54 -21.87
N ARG A 41 7.38 -2.11 -20.65
CA ARG A 41 8.76 -2.03 -20.17
C ARG A 41 8.85 -2.43 -18.70
N PRO A 42 9.99 -2.99 -18.25
CA PRO A 42 10.21 -3.27 -16.84
C PRO A 42 10.22 -1.99 -16.01
N ALA A 43 9.93 -2.15 -14.71
CA ALA A 43 10.04 -1.08 -13.74
C ALA A 43 10.54 -1.64 -12.41
N GLN A 44 11.39 -0.86 -11.73
CA GLN A 44 11.88 -1.21 -10.40
C GLN A 44 11.19 -0.34 -9.36
N LEU A 45 10.70 -0.95 -8.29
CA LEU A 45 10.19 -0.24 -7.13
C LEU A 45 11.36 0.27 -6.31
N VAL A 46 11.45 1.58 -6.11
CA VAL A 46 12.57 2.22 -5.42
C VAL A 46 12.19 2.58 -3.99
N SER A 47 11.05 3.23 -3.80
CA SER A 47 10.62 3.69 -2.49
C SER A 47 9.10 3.69 -2.37
N ARG A 48 8.63 3.79 -1.12
CA ARG A 48 7.21 3.84 -0.78
C ARG A 48 6.89 5.13 -0.05
N HIS A 49 5.67 5.61 -0.25
CA HIS A 49 5.13 6.75 0.44
C HIS A 49 3.69 6.44 0.84
N TRP A 50 3.42 6.44 2.15
CA TRP A 50 2.10 6.18 2.70
C TRP A 50 1.57 7.37 3.46
N ILE A 51 0.28 7.62 3.33
CA ILE A 51 -0.46 8.56 4.16
C ILE A 51 -1.55 7.76 4.87
N ILE A 52 -1.48 7.72 6.18
CA ILE A 52 -2.39 6.98 7.04
C ILE A 52 -3.24 7.98 7.78
N THR A 53 -4.56 7.85 7.66
CA THR A 53 -5.51 8.77 8.31
C THR A 53 -6.39 7.98 9.25
N ASP A 54 -6.50 8.41 10.52
CA ASP A 54 -7.39 7.78 11.48
C ASP A 54 -8.81 8.36 11.45
N ALA A 55 -9.70 7.86 12.30
CA ALA A 55 -11.09 8.29 12.33
C ALA A 55 -11.29 9.73 12.80
N GLN A 56 -10.27 10.33 13.43
CA GLN A 56 -10.31 11.70 13.92
C GLN A 56 -9.66 12.69 12.94
N GLY A 57 -9.22 12.20 11.78
CA GLY A 57 -8.56 13.02 10.77
C GLY A 57 -7.08 13.24 11.03
N GLU A 58 -6.49 12.59 12.03
CA GLU A 58 -5.06 12.66 12.26
C GLU A 58 -4.30 11.89 11.17
N HIS A 59 -3.24 12.49 10.68
CA HIS A 59 -2.42 11.93 9.59
C HIS A 59 -1.06 11.50 10.09
N GLU A 60 -0.62 10.36 9.56
CA GLU A 60 0.76 9.90 9.69
C GLU A 60 1.31 9.66 8.29
N GLU A 61 2.53 10.11 8.03
CA GLU A 61 3.18 9.96 6.75
C GLU A 61 4.40 9.05 6.91
N VAL A 62 4.51 8.02 6.08
CA VAL A 62 5.62 7.06 6.11
C VAL A 62 6.32 7.07 4.76
N ILE A 63 7.61 7.38 4.77
CA ILE A 63 8.46 7.36 3.57
C ILE A 63 9.62 6.42 3.85
N GLY A 64 9.88 5.49 2.94
CA GLY A 64 10.98 4.56 3.10
C GLY A 64 11.40 3.90 1.80
N GLU A 65 12.60 3.33 1.79
CA GLU A 65 13.13 2.61 0.65
C GLU A 65 12.48 1.23 0.54
N GLY A 66 12.11 0.85 -0.68
CA GLY A 66 11.62 -0.47 -0.98
C GLY A 66 10.35 -0.87 -0.26
N VAL A 67 10.08 -2.15 -0.26
CA VAL A 67 8.97 -2.80 0.45
C VAL A 67 9.48 -4.11 1.05
N VAL A 68 9.20 -4.35 2.33
CA VAL A 68 9.65 -5.53 3.08
C VAL A 68 11.12 -5.88 2.83
N GLY A 69 12.00 -4.86 2.80
CA GLY A 69 13.43 -5.04 2.59
C GLY A 69 13.86 -5.29 1.15
N GLN A 70 12.98 -5.11 0.18
CA GLN A 70 13.26 -5.38 -1.24
C GLN A 70 12.95 -4.18 -2.12
N GLN A 71 13.68 -4.08 -3.24
CA GLN A 71 13.41 -3.13 -4.32
C GLN A 71 13.18 -3.93 -5.59
N PRO A 72 12.03 -4.60 -5.73
CA PRO A 72 11.82 -5.55 -6.81
C PRO A 72 11.78 -4.86 -8.17
N ARG A 73 12.45 -5.48 -9.14
CA ARG A 73 12.31 -5.16 -10.55
C ARG A 73 11.23 -6.06 -11.12
N ILE A 74 10.18 -5.44 -11.66
CA ILE A 74 9.00 -6.17 -12.14
C ILE A 74 9.03 -6.17 -13.67
N GLU A 75 9.27 -7.35 -14.24
CA GLU A 75 9.27 -7.54 -15.68
C GLU A 75 7.86 -7.40 -16.25
N VAL A 76 7.77 -7.13 -17.55
CA VAL A 76 6.49 -7.10 -18.26
C VAL A 76 5.76 -8.43 -18.08
N GLY A 77 4.50 -8.38 -17.67
CA GLY A 77 3.69 -9.57 -17.41
C GLY A 77 3.91 -10.21 -16.06
N ALA A 78 4.89 -9.73 -15.27
CA ALA A 78 5.16 -10.26 -13.94
C ALA A 78 4.46 -9.44 -12.86
N HIS A 79 4.47 -9.97 -11.64
CA HIS A 79 3.93 -9.27 -10.48
C HIS A 79 4.80 -9.54 -9.24
N PHE A 80 4.65 -8.66 -8.25
CA PHE A 80 5.27 -8.80 -6.93
C PHE A 80 4.18 -8.65 -5.88
N GLU A 81 4.18 -9.53 -4.89
CA GLU A 81 3.19 -9.53 -3.81
C GLU A 81 3.89 -9.43 -2.46
N TYR A 82 3.28 -8.69 -1.54
CA TYR A 82 3.72 -8.68 -0.15
C TYR A 82 2.56 -8.32 0.78
N THR A 83 2.73 -8.64 2.05
CA THR A 83 1.79 -8.27 3.11
C THR A 83 2.53 -7.48 4.17
N SER A 84 1.92 -6.42 4.66
CA SER A 84 2.45 -5.61 5.74
C SER A 84 1.33 -5.27 6.73
N PHE A 85 1.64 -4.48 7.75
CA PHE A 85 0.74 -4.23 8.87
C PHE A 85 0.69 -2.75 9.19
N CYS A 86 -0.47 -2.31 9.67
CA CYS A 86 -0.70 -0.96 10.14
C CYS A 86 -1.46 -1.00 11.46
N VAL A 87 -1.07 -0.15 12.40
CA VAL A 87 -1.76 -0.01 13.69
C VAL A 87 -2.42 1.35 13.73
N LEU A 88 -3.71 1.38 14.05
CA LEU A 88 -4.47 2.62 14.28
C LEU A 88 -4.80 2.75 15.76
N ARG A 89 -4.95 4.00 16.20
CA ARG A 89 -5.44 4.33 17.55
C ARG A 89 -6.96 4.47 17.60
N THR A 90 -7.61 4.36 16.43
CA THR A 90 -9.06 4.41 16.27
C THR A 90 -9.53 3.15 15.54
N PRO A 91 -10.81 2.75 15.70
CA PRO A 91 -11.29 1.47 15.14
C PRO A 91 -11.42 1.46 13.61
N HIS A 92 -11.28 2.60 12.95
CA HIS A 92 -11.26 2.67 11.50
C HIS A 92 -10.39 3.83 11.03
N GLY A 93 -10.03 3.79 9.77
CA GLY A 93 -9.25 4.83 9.10
C GLY A 93 -9.07 4.50 7.64
N SER A 94 -8.06 5.07 7.03
CA SER A 94 -7.74 4.83 5.63
C SER A 94 -6.26 4.97 5.37
N MET A 95 -5.82 4.36 4.27
CA MET A 95 -4.45 4.52 3.75
C MET A 95 -4.51 4.87 2.28
N ARG A 96 -3.54 5.65 1.83
CA ARG A 96 -3.29 5.96 0.42
C ARG A 96 -1.82 6.26 0.25
N GLY A 97 -1.34 6.27 -0.98
CA GLY A 97 0.06 6.59 -1.21
C GLY A 97 0.50 6.35 -2.63
N SER A 98 1.80 6.09 -2.75
CA SER A 98 2.43 5.82 -4.04
C SER A 98 3.71 5.03 -3.86
N TYR A 99 4.12 4.36 -4.95
CA TYR A 99 5.45 3.79 -5.07
C TYR A 99 6.25 4.60 -6.08
N ARG A 100 7.46 5.00 -5.69
CA ARG A 100 8.41 5.57 -6.67
C ARG A 100 8.99 4.43 -7.49
N MET A 101 8.78 4.49 -8.79
CA MET A 101 9.25 3.48 -9.73
C MET A 101 10.31 4.08 -10.64
N ALA A 102 11.22 3.26 -11.12
CA ALA A 102 12.25 3.68 -12.09
C ALA A 102 12.28 2.73 -13.28
N ARG A 103 12.35 3.29 -14.47
CA ARG A 103 12.61 2.54 -15.70
C ARG A 103 14.11 2.29 -15.86
N ASP A 104 14.47 1.38 -16.75
CA ASP A 104 15.88 1.04 -17.03
C ASP A 104 16.68 2.24 -17.57
N ASP A 105 16.01 3.21 -18.21
CA ASP A 105 16.64 4.45 -18.68
C ASP A 105 16.84 5.49 -17.57
N GLY A 106 16.46 5.17 -16.32
CA GLY A 106 16.57 6.06 -15.18
C GLY A 106 15.39 7.00 -14.99
N ILE A 107 14.42 7.02 -15.90
CA ILE A 107 13.23 7.87 -15.75
C ILE A 107 12.33 7.29 -14.67
N GLY A 108 12.00 8.14 -13.70
CA GLY A 108 11.13 7.76 -12.58
C GLY A 108 9.69 8.22 -12.77
N PHE A 109 8.78 7.54 -12.07
CA PHE A 109 7.37 7.94 -11.99
C PHE A 109 6.78 7.42 -10.68
N ASP A 110 5.64 7.97 -10.28
CA ASP A 110 4.93 7.54 -9.10
C ASP A 110 3.75 6.67 -9.50
N ALA A 111 3.77 5.40 -9.08
CA ALA A 111 2.64 4.51 -9.25
C ALA A 111 1.66 4.73 -8.09
N GLU A 112 0.43 5.11 -8.41
CA GLU A 112 -0.57 5.42 -7.40
C GLU A 112 -1.01 4.17 -6.64
N ILE A 113 -1.18 4.33 -5.32
CA ILE A 113 -1.91 3.40 -4.47
C ILE A 113 -3.23 4.09 -4.13
N ALA A 114 -4.33 3.62 -4.73
CA ALA A 114 -5.63 4.22 -4.51
C ALA A 114 -6.05 4.07 -3.04
N PRO A 115 -6.79 5.04 -2.49
CA PRO A 115 -7.24 4.96 -1.09
C PRO A 115 -7.99 3.67 -0.80
N PHE A 116 -7.76 3.10 0.38
CA PHE A 116 -8.51 1.95 0.86
C PHE A 116 -8.82 2.13 2.35
N ALA A 117 -9.94 1.55 2.76
CA ALA A 117 -10.42 1.64 4.12
C ALA A 117 -9.75 0.61 5.03
N LEU A 118 -9.52 1.01 6.28
CA LEU A 118 -9.17 0.12 7.38
C LEU A 118 -10.39 0.11 8.30
N VAL A 119 -11.13 -0.99 8.31
CA VAL A 119 -12.42 -1.06 9.01
C VAL A 119 -12.46 -2.25 9.94
N THR A 120 -12.72 -1.97 11.22
CA THR A 120 -13.03 -3.00 12.22
C THR A 120 -14.51 -3.36 12.07
N PRO A 121 -14.86 -4.65 11.96
CA PRO A 121 -16.26 -5.04 11.87
C PRO A 121 -17.08 -4.47 13.02
N GLY A 122 -18.24 -3.87 12.71
CA GLY A 122 -19.11 -3.23 13.69
C GLY A 122 -18.69 -1.82 14.11
N ALA A 123 -17.60 -1.27 13.59
CA ALA A 123 -17.12 0.05 13.98
C ALA A 123 -17.87 1.21 13.32
N LEU A 124 -18.62 0.93 12.26
CA LEU A 124 -19.35 1.94 11.48
C LEU A 124 -20.86 1.73 11.68
N HIS A 125 -21.42 2.42 12.61
CA HIS A 125 -22.84 2.38 12.92
C HIS A 125 -23.46 3.77 12.93
#